data_81a7eaf3e9e6ddb12de1dd5c203e6d0f
#
_entry.id   81a7eaf3e9e6ddb12de1dd5c203e6d0f
#
_cell.length_a   1.000
_cell.length_b   1.000
_cell.length_c   1.000
_cell.angle_alpha   90.00
_cell.angle_beta   90.00
_cell.angle_gamma   90.00
#
_symmetry.space_group_name_H-M   'P 1'
#
loop_
_entity.id
_entity.type
_entity.pdbx_description
1 polymer ?
#
loop_
_entity_poly.entity_id
_entity_poly.type
_entity_poly.pdbx_seq_one_letter_code
_entity_poly.pdbx_strand_id
1 'polypeptide(L)'
;MYDDVDIPLPESINDNFLNKPWYQTRKWWPSIDTEYFDEKEWKKTIRAYYGSITMMDYFIGQILEKAKECSGGRPTRVIFTSDHGEMLGNHGKFDKHAYCYEDVIRTPLLFCKDLNNCENGTKCDTYCNTLDIAQTFFDFAGTSCENGTSLDKICKKQISESEEQEIYSNYYKYNGHSFEIRMIKKGRYKYSFIPQDIDELYDLQNDPYEMKNLSDDFYYQGIKEELRKKVFKLSLIHISEPTRRVVIS
;
A
#
# COMPACT_ATOMS: atom_id res chain seq x y z
N MET A 1 10.96 24.37 -9.26
CA MET A 1 10.07 24.39 -8.11
C MET A 1 10.80 23.90 -6.85
N TYR A 2 11.49 22.80 -6.87
CA TYR A 2 12.21 22.23 -5.72
C TYR A 2 13.73 22.34 -5.82
N ASP A 3 14.26 23.32 -6.59
CA ASP A 3 15.70 23.38 -6.88
C ASP A 3 16.54 23.78 -5.64
N ASP A 4 15.97 24.62 -4.78
CA ASP A 4 16.61 25.09 -3.56
C ASP A 4 16.24 24.23 -2.31
N VAL A 5 15.51 23.13 -2.50
CA VAL A 5 15.13 22.23 -1.41
C VAL A 5 16.16 21.12 -1.29
N ASP A 6 16.70 20.94 -0.09
CA ASP A 6 17.52 19.77 0.20
C ASP A 6 16.63 18.53 0.29
N ILE A 7 16.81 17.62 -0.63
CA ILE A 7 16.03 16.38 -0.75
C ILE A 7 16.77 15.28 0.02
N PRO A 8 16.20 14.76 1.11
CA PRO A 8 16.81 13.63 1.80
C PRO A 8 16.72 12.38 0.93
N LEU A 9 17.74 11.55 0.98
CA LEU A 9 17.67 10.20 0.42
C LEU A 9 16.96 9.26 1.40
N PRO A 10 16.25 8.22 0.91
CA PRO A 10 15.66 7.21 1.76
C PRO A 10 16.68 6.50 2.65
N GLU A 11 16.31 6.20 3.88
CA GLU A 11 17.18 5.46 4.83
C GLU A 11 17.55 4.07 4.30
N SER A 12 16.65 3.44 3.56
CA SER A 12 16.85 2.11 2.97
C SER A 12 17.59 2.09 1.64
N ILE A 13 18.07 3.24 1.14
CA ILE A 13 18.64 3.35 -0.22
C ILE A 13 19.79 2.39 -0.49
N ASN A 14 20.57 2.06 0.54
CA ASN A 14 21.74 1.16 0.46
C ASN A 14 21.43 -0.26 0.96
N ASP A 15 20.17 -0.72 0.86
CA ASP A 15 19.83 -2.10 1.21
C ASP A 15 20.64 -3.10 0.37
N ASN A 16 21.28 -4.03 1.04
CA ASN A 16 22.10 -5.06 0.41
C ASN A 16 21.32 -6.36 0.11
N PHE A 17 20.03 -6.41 0.44
CA PHE A 17 19.14 -7.56 0.28
C PHE A 17 19.62 -8.85 0.95
N LEU A 18 20.44 -8.74 1.97
CA LEU A 18 20.90 -9.89 2.72
C LEU A 18 19.72 -10.61 3.38
N ASN A 19 19.61 -11.91 3.15
CA ASN A 19 18.51 -12.74 3.65
C ASN A 19 17.11 -12.27 3.17
N LYS A 20 17.03 -11.77 1.93
CA LYS A 20 15.79 -11.39 1.26
C LYS A 20 15.54 -12.23 0.01
N PRO A 21 14.29 -12.35 -0.45
CA PRO A 21 13.95 -13.17 -1.61
C PRO A 21 14.73 -12.77 -2.86
N TRP A 22 15.14 -13.77 -3.64
CA TRP A 22 15.95 -13.57 -4.84
C TRP A 22 15.32 -12.63 -5.87
N TYR A 23 13.98 -12.58 -5.91
CA TYR A 23 13.29 -11.71 -6.87
C TYR A 23 13.58 -10.24 -6.61
N GLN A 24 13.90 -9.84 -5.38
CA GLN A 24 14.21 -8.46 -5.02
C GLN A 24 15.59 -8.03 -5.52
N THR A 25 16.49 -8.97 -5.77
CA THR A 25 17.82 -8.68 -6.34
C THR A 25 17.80 -8.59 -7.86
N ARG A 26 16.68 -9.01 -8.52
CA ARG A 26 16.59 -9.00 -9.98
C ARG A 26 16.23 -7.64 -10.55
N LYS A 27 16.73 -7.41 -11.76
CA LYS A 27 16.30 -6.31 -12.64
C LYS A 27 15.05 -6.77 -13.39
N TRP A 28 13.88 -6.36 -12.95
CA TRP A 28 12.61 -6.78 -13.54
C TRP A 28 12.25 -6.01 -14.81
N TRP A 29 12.81 -4.81 -14.99
CA TRP A 29 12.46 -3.94 -16.10
C TRP A 29 13.71 -3.37 -16.74
N PRO A 30 13.87 -3.46 -18.07
CA PRO A 30 15.06 -2.94 -18.75
C PRO A 30 15.10 -1.40 -18.83
N SER A 31 14.04 -0.71 -18.39
CA SER A 31 13.89 0.72 -18.65
C SER A 31 14.64 1.63 -17.70
N ILE A 32 14.84 1.24 -16.43
CA ILE A 32 15.54 2.07 -15.45
C ILE A 32 16.52 1.21 -14.65
N ASP A 33 17.80 1.35 -14.94
CA ASP A 33 18.87 0.70 -14.20
C ASP A 33 19.37 1.64 -13.10
N THR A 34 18.86 1.44 -11.89
CA THR A 34 19.21 2.27 -10.73
C THR A 34 20.60 1.98 -10.15
N GLU A 35 21.28 0.92 -10.62
CA GLU A 35 22.65 0.60 -10.16
C GLU A 35 23.65 1.72 -10.46
N TYR A 36 23.36 2.54 -11.46
CA TYR A 36 24.25 3.65 -11.86
C TYR A 36 23.80 4.99 -11.27
N PHE A 37 22.72 5.01 -10.47
CA PHE A 37 22.26 6.25 -9.86
C PHE A 37 23.16 6.62 -8.71
N ASP A 38 23.82 7.77 -8.83
CA ASP A 38 24.48 8.42 -7.71
C ASP A 38 23.48 9.25 -6.87
N GLU A 39 23.94 9.84 -5.79
CA GLU A 39 23.14 10.70 -4.92
C GLU A 39 22.46 11.84 -5.70
N LYS A 40 23.17 12.44 -6.64
CA LYS A 40 22.68 13.57 -7.43
C LYS A 40 21.51 13.13 -8.34
N GLU A 41 21.62 11.96 -8.95
CA GLU A 41 20.58 11.41 -9.83
C GLU A 41 19.35 11.01 -9.03
N TRP A 42 19.52 10.41 -7.86
CA TRP A 42 18.42 10.13 -6.95
C TRP A 42 17.71 11.41 -6.51
N LYS A 43 18.45 12.40 -6.03
CA LYS A 43 17.87 13.70 -5.62
C LYS A 43 17.14 14.38 -6.78
N LYS A 44 17.65 14.29 -8.01
CA LYS A 44 16.97 14.81 -9.20
C LYS A 44 15.65 14.08 -9.48
N THR A 45 15.66 12.76 -9.38
CA THR A 45 14.49 11.91 -9.61
C THR A 45 13.40 12.19 -8.57
N ILE A 46 13.76 12.22 -7.29
CA ILE A 46 12.84 12.52 -6.18
C ILE A 46 12.26 13.93 -6.34
N ARG A 47 13.08 14.90 -6.72
CA ARG A 47 12.64 16.29 -6.99
C ARG A 47 11.61 16.36 -8.10
N ALA A 48 11.83 15.63 -9.20
CA ALA A 48 10.88 15.55 -10.30
C ALA A 48 9.54 14.93 -9.85
N TYR A 49 9.60 13.89 -9.03
CA TYR A 49 8.41 13.26 -8.46
C TYR A 49 7.62 14.23 -7.55
N TYR A 50 8.29 15.00 -6.69
CA TYR A 50 7.65 16.04 -5.88
C TYR A 50 6.97 17.11 -6.76
N GLY A 51 7.61 17.50 -7.86
CA GLY A 51 7.01 18.41 -8.84
C GLY A 51 5.73 17.84 -9.47
N SER A 52 5.73 16.54 -9.78
CA SER A 52 4.55 15.84 -10.31
C SER A 52 3.40 15.79 -9.30
N ILE A 53 3.71 15.52 -8.02
CA ILE A 53 2.71 15.54 -6.94
C ILE A 53 2.10 16.94 -6.80
N THR A 54 2.91 17.99 -6.79
CA THR A 54 2.43 19.37 -6.70
C THR A 54 1.53 19.74 -7.89
N MET A 55 1.89 19.29 -9.08
CA MET A 55 1.06 19.50 -10.27
C MET A 55 -0.29 18.77 -10.15
N MET A 56 -0.29 17.54 -9.68
CA MET A 56 -1.52 16.78 -9.46
C MET A 56 -2.40 17.44 -8.39
N ASP A 57 -1.82 17.87 -7.27
CA ASP A 57 -2.54 18.57 -6.20
C ASP A 57 -3.25 19.83 -6.72
N TYR A 58 -2.56 20.62 -7.54
CA TYR A 58 -3.14 21.80 -8.20
C TYR A 58 -4.37 21.44 -9.06
N PHE A 59 -4.28 20.41 -9.90
CA PHE A 59 -5.40 20.00 -10.74
C PHE A 59 -6.53 19.35 -9.94
N ILE A 60 -6.21 18.59 -8.91
CA ILE A 60 -7.22 18.04 -7.99
C ILE A 60 -8.01 19.17 -7.35
N GLY A 61 -7.36 20.24 -6.89
CA GLY A 61 -8.02 21.42 -6.35
C GLY A 61 -9.05 22.00 -7.34
N GLN A 62 -8.68 22.18 -8.61
CA GLN A 62 -9.60 22.67 -9.64
C GLN A 62 -10.78 21.73 -9.88
N ILE A 63 -10.53 20.40 -9.87
CA ILE A 63 -11.60 19.40 -10.02
C ILE A 63 -12.58 19.48 -8.86
N LEU A 64 -12.09 19.61 -7.61
CA LEU A 64 -12.92 19.73 -6.42
C LEU A 64 -13.77 20.99 -6.42
N GLU A 65 -13.20 22.13 -6.80
CA GLU A 65 -13.94 23.38 -6.95
C GLU A 65 -15.06 23.21 -7.99
N LYS A 66 -14.73 22.64 -9.15
CA LYS A 66 -15.73 22.41 -10.20
C LYS A 66 -16.80 21.42 -9.79
N ALA A 67 -16.45 20.37 -9.08
CA ALA A 67 -17.40 19.41 -8.52
C ALA A 67 -18.35 20.09 -7.52
N LYS A 68 -17.85 20.98 -6.68
CA LYS A 68 -18.65 21.75 -5.75
C LYS A 68 -19.65 22.67 -6.46
N GLU A 69 -19.20 23.42 -7.46
CA GLU A 69 -20.07 24.27 -8.30
C GLU A 69 -21.18 23.45 -8.98
N CYS A 70 -20.83 22.29 -9.55
CA CYS A 70 -21.75 21.46 -10.31
C CYS A 70 -22.67 20.59 -9.41
N SER A 71 -22.41 20.52 -8.11
CA SER A 71 -23.18 19.69 -7.18
C SER A 71 -24.65 20.09 -7.07
N GLY A 72 -24.95 21.37 -7.32
CA GLY A 72 -26.29 21.93 -7.12
C GLY A 72 -26.77 21.82 -5.68
N GLY A 73 -25.86 21.86 -4.70
CA GLY A 73 -26.11 21.69 -3.29
C GLY A 73 -26.31 20.22 -2.82
N ARG A 74 -26.17 19.27 -3.73
CA ARG A 74 -26.25 17.84 -3.37
C ARG A 74 -25.01 17.42 -2.59
N PRO A 75 -25.15 16.60 -1.53
CA PRO A 75 -23.99 16.02 -0.83
C PRO A 75 -23.07 15.30 -1.82
N THR A 76 -21.84 15.74 -1.92
CA THR A 76 -20.84 15.18 -2.84
C THR A 76 -19.72 14.57 -2.01
N ARG A 77 -19.56 13.26 -2.09
CA ARG A 77 -18.51 12.52 -1.39
C ARG A 77 -17.26 12.45 -2.22
N VAL A 78 -16.12 12.55 -1.54
CA VAL A 78 -14.82 12.44 -2.19
C VAL A 78 -13.98 11.40 -1.47
N ILE A 79 -13.41 10.48 -2.23
CA ILE A 79 -12.37 9.57 -1.77
C ILE A 79 -11.14 9.83 -2.63
N PHE A 80 -10.03 10.20 -1.99
CA PHE A 80 -8.74 10.33 -2.64
C PHE A 80 -7.85 9.17 -2.19
N THR A 81 -7.30 8.44 -3.14
CA THR A 81 -6.38 7.33 -2.91
C THR A 81 -5.48 7.12 -4.12
N SER A 82 -4.55 6.19 -4.02
CA SER A 82 -3.74 5.68 -5.12
C SER A 82 -3.92 4.16 -5.24
N ASP A 83 -3.66 3.61 -6.40
CA ASP A 83 -3.65 2.16 -6.65
C ASP A 83 -2.48 1.47 -5.95
N HIS A 84 -1.32 2.12 -5.88
CA HIS A 84 -0.10 1.68 -5.21
C HIS A 84 0.79 2.88 -4.87
N GLY A 85 1.83 2.62 -4.09
CA GLY A 85 2.90 3.58 -3.82
C GLY A 85 4.05 3.48 -4.85
N GLU A 86 5.21 3.99 -4.45
CA GLU A 86 6.41 4.10 -5.30
C GLU A 86 7.67 3.92 -4.44
N MET A 87 8.60 3.10 -4.91
CA MET A 87 9.86 2.86 -4.20
C MET A 87 10.73 4.12 -4.11
N LEU A 88 10.82 4.89 -5.17
CA LEU A 88 11.48 6.22 -5.25
C LEU A 88 12.83 6.31 -4.52
N GLY A 89 13.66 5.30 -4.68
CA GLY A 89 14.97 5.18 -4.01
C GLY A 89 14.95 4.31 -2.75
N ASN A 90 13.80 3.99 -2.19
CA ASN A 90 13.74 3.02 -1.10
C ASN A 90 14.29 1.68 -1.58
N HIS A 91 15.14 1.05 -0.76
CA HIS A 91 15.89 -0.16 -1.11
C HIS A 91 16.69 -0.04 -2.43
N GLY A 92 17.11 1.19 -2.80
CA GLY A 92 17.78 1.45 -4.07
C GLY A 92 16.94 1.12 -5.32
N LYS A 93 15.61 1.07 -5.17
CA LYS A 93 14.69 0.69 -6.25
C LYS A 93 13.88 1.89 -6.75
N PHE A 94 13.39 1.74 -7.97
CA PHE A 94 12.46 2.65 -8.63
C PHE A 94 11.26 1.86 -9.14
N ASP A 95 10.08 2.49 -9.24
CA ASP A 95 8.82 1.84 -9.59
C ASP A 95 8.33 0.87 -8.47
N LYS A 96 7.16 0.28 -8.66
CA LYS A 96 6.44 -0.54 -7.69
C LYS A 96 6.80 -2.02 -7.72
N HIS A 97 7.04 -2.53 -8.92
CA HIS A 97 7.23 -3.96 -9.21
C HIS A 97 6.28 -4.89 -8.41
N ALA A 98 6.80 -6.04 -7.95
CA ALA A 98 6.08 -7.01 -7.11
C ALA A 98 6.43 -6.88 -5.62
N TYR A 99 6.91 -5.73 -5.18
CA TYR A 99 7.32 -5.54 -3.79
C TYR A 99 6.11 -5.34 -2.88
N CYS A 100 6.18 -5.94 -1.68
CA CYS A 100 5.21 -5.72 -0.60
C CYS A 100 5.75 -4.80 0.51
N TYR A 101 6.73 -3.94 0.21
CA TYR A 101 7.21 -2.93 1.14
C TYR A 101 6.15 -1.87 1.42
N GLU A 102 6.19 -1.26 2.61
CA GLU A 102 5.24 -0.18 2.97
C GLU A 102 5.21 0.93 1.92
N ASP A 103 6.36 1.23 1.29
CA ASP A 103 6.46 2.22 0.21
C ASP A 103 5.55 1.94 -0.98
N VAL A 104 5.24 0.69 -1.24
CA VAL A 104 4.37 0.26 -2.35
C VAL A 104 2.94 0.00 -1.91
N ILE A 105 2.73 -0.66 -0.77
CA ILE A 105 1.39 -1.11 -0.36
C ILE A 105 0.63 -0.09 0.48
N ARG A 106 1.31 0.87 1.11
CA ARG A 106 0.70 1.90 1.93
C ARG A 106 0.40 3.13 1.08
N THR A 107 -0.83 3.21 0.59
CA THR A 107 -1.31 4.33 -0.22
C THR A 107 -1.99 5.40 0.62
N PRO A 108 -2.04 6.67 0.15
CA PRO A 108 -2.84 7.68 0.79
C PRO A 108 -4.32 7.30 0.76
N LEU A 109 -5.06 7.60 1.82
CA LEU A 109 -6.51 7.49 1.84
C LEU A 109 -7.10 8.69 2.56
N LEU A 110 -7.82 9.53 1.82
CA LEU A 110 -8.57 10.67 2.36
C LEU A 110 -10.04 10.48 2.04
N PHE A 111 -10.90 10.69 3.02
CA PHE A 111 -12.34 10.56 2.86
C PHE A 111 -13.05 11.83 3.32
N CYS A 112 -13.78 12.47 2.41
CA CYS A 112 -14.65 13.60 2.70
C CYS A 112 -16.12 13.20 2.43
N LYS A 113 -16.94 13.24 3.45
CA LYS A 113 -18.36 12.86 3.40
C LYS A 113 -19.22 13.76 2.55
N ASP A 114 -18.94 15.05 2.60
CA ASP A 114 -19.65 16.06 1.84
C ASP A 114 -18.71 17.23 1.53
N LEU A 115 -18.37 17.36 0.28
CA LEU A 115 -17.48 18.40 -0.21
C LEU A 115 -17.99 19.82 0.08
N ASN A 116 -19.32 19.99 0.20
CA ASN A 116 -19.92 21.28 0.53
C ASN A 116 -19.77 21.65 2.01
N ASN A 117 -19.56 20.65 2.89
CA ASN A 117 -19.46 20.80 4.34
C ASN A 117 -18.21 20.06 4.88
N CYS A 118 -17.08 20.18 4.17
CA CYS A 118 -15.83 19.53 4.60
C CYS A 118 -15.25 20.34 5.78
N GLU A 119 -15.34 19.78 6.96
CA GLU A 119 -14.75 20.33 8.18
C GLU A 119 -13.30 19.90 8.34
N ASN A 120 -12.61 20.41 9.36
CA ASN A 120 -11.23 20.03 9.68
C ASN A 120 -11.12 18.50 9.85
N GLY A 121 -10.23 17.91 9.07
CA GLY A 121 -10.03 16.47 9.05
C GLY A 121 -9.46 15.91 10.34
N THR A 122 -9.83 14.69 10.67
CA THR A 122 -9.22 13.90 11.74
C THR A 122 -8.36 12.79 11.15
N LYS A 123 -7.30 12.39 11.87
CA LYS A 123 -6.53 11.20 11.52
C LYS A 123 -7.15 9.97 12.17
N CYS A 124 -7.12 8.86 11.44
CA CYS A 124 -7.53 7.56 11.92
C CYS A 124 -6.41 6.55 11.59
N ASP A 125 -5.95 5.82 12.59
CA ASP A 125 -4.87 4.84 12.45
C ASP A 125 -5.41 3.42 12.19
N THR A 126 -6.73 3.29 12.02
CA THR A 126 -7.37 2.04 11.64
C THR A 126 -6.89 1.60 10.25
N TYR A 127 -6.52 0.35 10.11
CA TYR A 127 -6.16 -0.21 8.81
C TYR A 127 -7.35 -0.22 7.87
N CYS A 128 -7.13 0.26 6.65
CA CYS A 128 -8.11 0.27 5.57
C CYS A 128 -7.50 -0.36 4.32
N ASN A 129 -8.35 -0.94 3.50
CA ASN A 129 -7.96 -1.51 2.21
C ASN A 129 -8.97 -1.16 1.11
N THR A 130 -8.72 -1.60 -0.11
CA THR A 130 -9.58 -1.30 -1.27
C THR A 130 -10.98 -1.90 -1.15
N LEU A 131 -11.17 -2.99 -0.37
CA LEU A 131 -12.49 -3.57 -0.12
C LEU A 131 -13.35 -2.64 0.75
N ASP A 132 -12.72 -1.88 1.67
CA ASP A 132 -13.40 -0.89 2.51
C ASP A 132 -13.91 0.29 1.67
N ILE A 133 -13.15 0.68 0.64
CA ILE A 133 -13.60 1.66 -0.35
C ILE A 133 -14.81 1.12 -1.11
N ALA A 134 -14.74 -0.12 -1.59
CA ALA A 134 -15.85 -0.75 -2.29
C ALA A 134 -17.10 -0.84 -1.41
N GLN A 135 -16.97 -1.31 -0.16
CA GLN A 135 -18.06 -1.35 0.81
C GLN A 135 -18.65 0.04 1.07
N THR A 136 -17.81 1.08 1.08
CA THR A 136 -18.27 2.46 1.25
C THR A 136 -19.21 2.87 0.11
N PHE A 137 -18.89 2.52 -1.13
CA PHE A 137 -19.78 2.79 -2.27
C PHE A 137 -21.10 2.00 -2.18
N PHE A 138 -21.07 0.74 -1.77
CA PHE A 138 -22.26 -0.06 -1.56
C PHE A 138 -23.15 0.51 -0.46
N ASP A 139 -22.60 0.92 0.67
CA ASP A 139 -23.35 1.59 1.75
C ASP A 139 -24.02 2.89 1.22
N PHE A 140 -23.35 3.66 0.39
CA PHE A 140 -23.94 4.86 -0.22
C PHE A 140 -25.10 4.56 -1.17
N ALA A 141 -25.03 3.41 -1.84
CA ALA A 141 -26.09 2.93 -2.73
C ALA A 141 -27.26 2.27 -1.97
N GLY A 142 -27.20 2.17 -0.65
CA GLY A 142 -28.20 1.50 0.18
C GLY A 142 -28.18 -0.02 0.07
N THR A 143 -27.02 -0.60 -0.29
CA THR A 143 -26.77 -2.03 -0.38
C THR A 143 -25.50 -2.38 0.38
N SER A 144 -25.07 -3.64 0.34
CA SER A 144 -23.83 -4.10 0.98
C SER A 144 -23.13 -5.12 0.13
N CYS A 145 -21.81 -5.21 0.26
CA CYS A 145 -21.05 -6.36 -0.18
C CYS A 145 -20.62 -7.22 1.02
N GLU A 146 -20.19 -8.45 0.75
CA GLU A 146 -19.84 -9.40 1.81
C GLU A 146 -18.50 -9.09 2.49
N ASN A 147 -17.68 -8.22 1.88
CA ASN A 147 -16.32 -7.94 2.32
C ASN A 147 -16.09 -6.44 2.50
N GLY A 148 -15.24 -6.11 3.46
CA GLY A 148 -14.85 -4.74 3.77
C GLY A 148 -15.75 -4.05 4.80
N THR A 149 -15.29 -2.90 5.26
CA THR A 149 -15.96 -2.06 6.23
C THR A 149 -16.05 -0.63 5.70
N SER A 150 -17.24 -0.05 5.66
CA SER A 150 -17.43 1.30 5.16
C SER A 150 -16.56 2.33 5.92
N LEU A 151 -15.91 3.21 5.18
CA LEU A 151 -15.10 4.31 5.72
C LEU A 151 -15.91 5.22 6.65
N ASP A 152 -17.21 5.34 6.44
CA ASP A 152 -18.09 6.10 7.35
C ASP A 152 -18.15 5.49 8.75
N LYS A 153 -18.17 4.17 8.86
CA LYS A 153 -18.13 3.44 10.13
C LYS A 153 -16.76 3.54 10.78
N ILE A 154 -15.71 3.43 9.98
CA ILE A 154 -14.31 3.55 10.42
C ILE A 154 -14.10 4.95 11.02
N CYS A 155 -14.47 6.01 10.29
CA CYS A 155 -14.31 7.39 10.75
C CYS A 155 -15.12 7.72 12.02
N LYS A 156 -16.25 7.06 12.24
CA LYS A 156 -17.05 7.23 13.44
C LYS A 156 -16.50 6.49 14.67
N LYS A 157 -15.35 5.85 14.56
CA LYS A 157 -14.76 4.99 15.61
C LYS A 157 -15.73 3.89 16.08
N GLN A 158 -16.58 3.40 15.20
CA GLN A 158 -17.51 2.29 15.48
C GLN A 158 -16.83 0.93 15.40
N ILE A 159 -15.54 0.91 15.08
CA ILE A 159 -14.70 -0.28 15.03
C ILE A 159 -13.62 -0.10 16.10
N SER A 160 -13.46 -1.09 16.95
CA SER A 160 -12.39 -1.08 17.94
C SER A 160 -11.04 -0.98 17.23
N GLU A 161 -10.21 -0.03 17.64
CA GLU A 161 -8.79 0.01 17.32
C GLU A 161 -8.15 -1.20 17.99
N SER A 162 -8.26 -2.38 17.40
CA SER A 162 -7.65 -3.57 17.98
C SER A 162 -6.33 -3.86 17.28
N GLU A 163 -5.32 -4.24 18.06
CA GLU A 163 -4.08 -4.83 17.57
C GLU A 163 -4.31 -6.09 16.71
N GLU A 164 -5.56 -6.53 16.62
CA GLU A 164 -6.02 -7.69 15.87
C GLU A 164 -6.42 -7.38 14.41
N GLN A 165 -6.40 -6.10 13.99
CA GLN A 165 -6.71 -5.77 12.59
C GLN A 165 -5.70 -6.39 11.65
N GLU A 166 -6.22 -7.04 10.61
CA GLU A 166 -5.45 -7.77 9.62
C GLU A 166 -5.69 -7.18 8.24
N ILE A 167 -4.60 -6.94 7.52
CA ILE A 167 -4.65 -6.56 6.11
C ILE A 167 -3.93 -7.62 5.29
N TYR A 168 -4.54 -7.97 4.18
CA TYR A 168 -4.00 -8.94 3.24
C TYR A 168 -3.73 -8.28 1.89
N SER A 169 -2.63 -8.68 1.26
CA SER A 169 -2.32 -8.34 -0.13
C SER A 169 -1.77 -9.58 -0.82
N ASN A 170 -2.21 -9.80 -2.05
CA ASN A 170 -1.74 -10.92 -2.85
C ASN A 170 -1.25 -10.41 -4.19
N TYR A 171 -0.12 -10.94 -4.62
CA TYR A 171 0.43 -10.68 -5.92
C TYR A 171 0.50 -11.99 -6.71
N TYR A 172 -0.12 -12.02 -7.88
CA TYR A 172 -0.16 -13.20 -8.73
C TYR A 172 0.33 -12.88 -10.13
N LYS A 173 1.29 -13.65 -10.61
CA LYS A 173 1.68 -13.75 -12.01
C LYS A 173 2.13 -12.44 -12.66
N TYR A 174 3.42 -12.33 -12.88
CA TYR A 174 4.04 -11.22 -13.61
C TYR A 174 4.60 -11.68 -14.95
N ASN A 175 4.23 -11.02 -16.07
CA ASN A 175 4.74 -11.23 -17.42
C ASN A 175 4.85 -12.71 -17.86
N GLY A 176 3.87 -13.54 -17.53
CA GLY A 176 3.85 -14.95 -17.91
C GLY A 176 4.60 -15.88 -16.94
N HIS A 177 5.36 -15.36 -15.98
CA HIS A 177 6.00 -16.16 -14.94
C HIS A 177 5.04 -16.40 -13.78
N SER A 178 4.97 -17.64 -13.30
CA SER A 178 4.22 -17.98 -12.08
C SER A 178 5.01 -17.48 -10.88
N PHE A 179 4.73 -16.25 -10.46
CA PHE A 179 5.28 -15.65 -9.28
C PHE A 179 4.12 -15.25 -8.36
N GLU A 180 4.21 -15.63 -7.11
CA GLU A 180 3.16 -15.40 -6.13
C GLU A 180 3.75 -14.85 -4.84
N ILE A 181 3.11 -13.84 -4.28
CA ILE A 181 3.36 -13.38 -2.92
C ILE A 181 2.01 -13.31 -2.22
N ARG A 182 1.95 -13.81 -1.00
CA ARG A 182 0.80 -13.65 -0.11
C ARG A 182 1.25 -12.95 1.16
N MET A 183 0.79 -11.75 1.36
CA MET A 183 1.17 -10.90 2.47
C MET A 183 0.02 -10.73 3.45
N ILE A 184 0.37 -10.75 4.74
CA ILE A 184 -0.47 -10.31 5.85
C ILE A 184 0.27 -9.28 6.70
N LYS A 185 -0.42 -8.21 7.08
CA LYS A 185 0.01 -7.29 8.12
C LYS A 185 -0.96 -7.40 9.29
N LYS A 186 -0.44 -7.66 10.49
CA LYS A 186 -1.20 -7.71 11.72
C LYS A 186 -0.44 -6.97 12.82
N GLY A 187 -1.08 -5.93 13.38
CA GLY A 187 -0.42 -5.07 14.34
C GLY A 187 0.90 -4.52 13.78
N ARG A 188 2.00 -4.73 14.51
CA ARG A 188 3.33 -4.27 14.09
C ARG A 188 4.06 -5.21 13.12
N TYR A 189 3.57 -6.42 12.92
CA TYR A 189 4.25 -7.42 12.11
C TYR A 189 3.66 -7.52 10.71
N LYS A 190 4.55 -7.66 9.73
CA LYS A 190 4.22 -7.93 8.34
C LYS A 190 4.94 -9.19 7.88
N TYR A 191 4.18 -10.13 7.34
CA TYR A 191 4.70 -11.41 6.85
C TYR A 191 4.30 -11.62 5.40
N SER A 192 5.25 -12.06 4.58
CA SER A 192 5.04 -12.44 3.18
C SER A 192 5.46 -13.88 2.97
N PHE A 193 4.53 -14.71 2.53
CA PHE A 193 4.82 -16.06 2.04
C PHE A 193 5.15 -15.99 0.55
N ILE A 194 6.29 -16.58 0.17
CA ILE A 194 6.80 -16.55 -1.19
C ILE A 194 7.13 -17.99 -1.60
N PRO A 195 6.28 -18.65 -2.41
CA PRO A 195 6.52 -20.02 -2.84
C PRO A 195 7.88 -20.19 -3.51
N GLN A 196 8.65 -21.18 -3.07
CA GLN A 196 9.96 -21.56 -3.62
C GLN A 196 11.07 -20.52 -3.39
N ASP A 197 10.89 -19.60 -2.45
CA ASP A 197 11.88 -18.63 -2.05
C ASP A 197 11.85 -18.41 -0.54
N ILE A 198 12.61 -17.45 -0.03
CA ILE A 198 12.65 -17.07 1.37
C ILE A 198 11.38 -16.29 1.72
N ASP A 199 10.69 -16.69 2.77
CA ASP A 199 9.62 -15.88 3.37
C ASP A 199 10.18 -14.58 3.94
N GLU A 200 9.34 -13.57 4.08
CA GLU A 200 9.73 -12.32 4.73
C GLU A 200 8.90 -12.09 5.99
N LEU A 201 9.56 -11.62 7.05
CA LEU A 201 8.93 -11.17 8.28
C LEU A 201 9.60 -9.88 8.75
N TYR A 202 8.83 -8.83 8.93
CA TYR A 202 9.31 -7.53 9.40
C TYR A 202 8.56 -7.08 10.65
N ASP A 203 9.27 -6.41 11.56
CA ASP A 203 8.72 -5.72 12.71
C ASP A 203 8.70 -4.22 12.44
N LEU A 204 7.63 -3.71 11.89
CA LEU A 204 7.51 -2.34 11.42
C LEU A 204 7.63 -1.27 12.51
N GLN A 205 7.53 -1.66 13.78
CA GLN A 205 7.75 -0.74 14.90
C GLN A 205 9.24 -0.50 15.15
N ASN A 206 10.06 -1.56 15.05
CA ASN A 206 11.50 -1.49 15.30
C ASN A 206 12.31 -1.32 14.03
N ASP A 207 11.74 -1.70 12.89
CA ASP A 207 12.35 -1.63 11.56
C ASP A 207 11.30 -1.09 10.55
N PRO A 208 10.97 0.20 10.62
CA PRO A 208 9.98 0.81 9.74
C PRO A 208 10.39 0.84 8.26
N TYR A 209 11.67 0.65 7.98
CA TYR A 209 12.23 0.60 6.64
C TYR A 209 12.45 -0.83 6.11
N GLU A 210 12.02 -1.85 6.85
CA GLU A 210 12.04 -3.24 6.41
C GLU A 210 13.42 -3.75 5.94
N MET A 211 14.45 -3.33 6.65
CA MET A 211 15.84 -3.64 6.33
C MET A 211 16.24 -5.05 6.74
N LYS A 212 15.67 -5.55 7.84
CA LYS A 212 16.06 -6.83 8.44
C LYS A 212 14.93 -7.85 8.35
N ASN A 213 15.09 -8.84 7.45
CA ASN A 213 14.19 -9.98 7.43
C ASN A 213 14.39 -10.88 8.66
N LEU A 214 13.31 -11.07 9.42
CA LEU A 214 13.27 -11.86 10.67
C LEU A 214 12.75 -13.28 10.45
N SER A 215 12.46 -13.69 9.22
CA SER A 215 11.79 -14.96 8.93
C SER A 215 12.55 -16.19 9.39
N ASP A 216 13.89 -16.12 9.48
CA ASP A 216 14.76 -17.20 9.94
C ASP A 216 15.23 -17.03 11.40
N ASP A 217 14.85 -15.93 12.05
CA ASP A 217 15.23 -15.66 13.43
C ASP A 217 14.41 -16.53 14.40
N PHE A 218 15.10 -17.29 15.25
CA PHE A 218 14.50 -18.22 16.20
C PHE A 218 13.46 -17.56 17.12
N TYR A 219 13.72 -16.34 17.56
CA TYR A 219 12.82 -15.62 18.47
C TYR A 219 11.49 -15.24 17.85
N TYR A 220 11.40 -15.18 16.52
CA TYR A 220 10.20 -14.80 15.78
C TYR A 220 9.45 -15.96 15.13
N GLN A 221 9.89 -17.22 15.35
CA GLN A 221 9.24 -18.39 14.72
C GLN A 221 7.78 -18.55 15.15
N GLY A 222 7.43 -18.22 16.39
CA GLY A 222 6.05 -18.27 16.87
C GLY A 222 5.11 -17.34 16.11
N ILE A 223 5.51 -16.07 15.92
CA ILE A 223 4.72 -15.10 15.18
C ILE A 223 4.69 -15.44 13.68
N LYS A 224 5.80 -15.86 13.10
CA LYS A 224 5.87 -16.33 11.71
C LYS A 224 4.84 -17.42 11.44
N GLU A 225 4.81 -18.47 12.28
CA GLU A 225 3.87 -19.58 12.13
C GLU A 225 2.40 -19.16 12.31
N GLU A 226 2.11 -18.24 13.23
CA GLU A 226 0.78 -17.69 13.39
C GLU A 226 0.33 -16.99 12.11
N LEU A 227 1.13 -16.04 11.59
CA LEU A 227 0.81 -15.27 10.40
C LEU A 227 0.73 -16.16 9.15
N ARG A 228 1.62 -17.13 9.03
CA ARG A 228 1.61 -18.13 7.95
C ARG A 228 0.29 -18.90 7.91
N LYS A 229 -0.18 -19.41 9.05
CA LYS A 229 -1.48 -20.11 9.15
C LYS A 229 -2.63 -19.23 8.66
N LYS A 230 -2.63 -17.94 8.99
CA LYS A 230 -3.66 -16.98 8.55
C LYS A 230 -3.65 -16.77 7.04
N VAL A 231 -2.48 -16.59 6.45
CA VAL A 231 -2.31 -16.48 4.99
C VAL A 231 -2.87 -17.71 4.26
N PHE A 232 -2.59 -18.91 4.75
CA PHE A 232 -3.10 -20.14 4.13
C PHE A 232 -4.60 -20.35 4.36
N LYS A 233 -5.13 -19.97 5.51
CA LYS A 233 -6.57 -20.06 5.78
C LYS A 233 -7.38 -19.22 4.77
N LEU A 234 -6.94 -18.00 4.51
CA LEU A 234 -7.58 -17.13 3.51
C LEU A 234 -7.53 -17.74 2.10
N SER A 235 -6.39 -18.35 1.74
CA SER A 235 -6.21 -19.02 0.47
C SER A 235 -7.18 -20.20 0.24
N LEU A 236 -7.46 -20.96 1.28
CA LEU A 236 -8.40 -22.10 1.21
C LEU A 236 -9.85 -21.63 0.99
N ILE A 237 -10.24 -20.50 1.55
CA ILE A 237 -11.57 -19.91 1.34
C ILE A 237 -11.73 -19.48 -0.13
N HIS A 238 -10.71 -18.91 -0.74
CA HIS A 238 -10.73 -18.52 -2.15
C HIS A 238 -10.64 -19.69 -3.15
N ILE A 239 -10.19 -20.86 -2.73
CA ILE A 239 -10.16 -22.07 -3.57
C ILE A 239 -11.50 -22.80 -3.52
N SER A 240 -12.22 -22.76 -2.40
CA SER A 240 -13.51 -23.44 -2.22
C SER A 240 -14.70 -22.69 -2.81
N GLU A 241 -14.58 -21.38 -3.04
CA GLU A 241 -15.56 -20.59 -3.77
C GLU A 241 -14.96 -20.11 -5.09
N PRO A 242 -15.52 -20.51 -6.25
CA PRO A 242 -15.11 -19.93 -7.53
C PRO A 242 -15.63 -18.49 -7.60
N THR A 243 -14.95 -17.59 -6.94
CA THR A 243 -15.22 -16.16 -7.03
C THR A 243 -15.12 -15.73 -8.48
N ARG A 244 -16.19 -15.19 -9.01
CA ARG A 244 -16.24 -14.54 -10.32
C ARG A 244 -15.09 -13.53 -10.36
N ARG A 245 -14.11 -13.79 -11.22
CA ARG A 245 -12.97 -12.90 -11.43
C ARG A 245 -13.50 -11.55 -11.88
N VAL A 246 -13.41 -10.55 -11.04
CA VAL A 246 -13.43 -9.16 -11.49
C VAL A 246 -12.02 -8.88 -12.00
N VAL A 247 -11.83 -9.02 -13.29
CA VAL A 247 -10.62 -8.54 -13.97
C VAL A 247 -10.87 -7.06 -14.24
N ILE A 248 -10.22 -6.19 -13.47
CA ILE A 248 -10.08 -4.78 -13.83
C ILE A 248 -8.84 -4.71 -14.71
N SER A 249 -9.07 -4.43 -15.98
CA SER A 249 -8.01 -4.17 -16.99
C SER A 249 -7.44 -2.79 -16.80
#